data_99456ae4149a178f4066f1de9000c2f3
#
_entry.id   99456ae4149a178f4066f1de9000c2f3
#
_cell.length_a   1.000
_cell.length_b   1.000
_cell.length_c   1.000
_cell.angle_alpha   90.00
_cell.angle_beta   90.00
_cell.angle_gamma   90.00
#
_symmetry.space_group_name_H-M   'P 1'
#
loop_
_entity.id
_entity.type
_entity.pdbx_description
1 polymer ?
#
loop_
_entity_poly.entity_id
_entity_poly.type
_entity_poly.pdbx_seq_one_letter_code
_entity_poly.pdbx_strand_id
1 'polypeptide(L)'
;PGAYGQEAQDFIHDLRGFEKFKGWDNQLRNEPGIVATWEHKQKWKRINPETRFGYDAITHTGLSLGNVSTHLNAGAEVRIGWALPDDFGTSAIRPGGQNSTPDSTWDPRFVGEKKWGLHAFASFDIRLVGRDIFLDGNSFKNSHSVTKESIVADAALGIAYILGGGRLSYAQIFRTKEFSGQGSSHSYGSLSFSYTF
;
A
#
# COMPACT_ATOMS: atom_id res chain seq x y z
N PRO A 1 -6.06 8.42 21.37
CA PRO A 1 -4.73 7.86 21.32
C PRO A 1 -4.77 6.43 21.84
N GLY A 2 -4.01 5.53 21.21
CA GLY A 2 -4.07 4.09 21.48
C GLY A 2 -3.55 3.75 22.87
N ALA A 3 -4.44 3.71 23.88
CA ALA A 3 -4.09 3.38 25.26
C ALA A 3 -3.34 2.04 25.39
N TYR A 4 -3.57 1.11 24.46
CA TYR A 4 -2.88 -0.20 24.45
C TYR A 4 -1.76 -0.29 23.41
N GLY A 5 -1.62 0.71 22.52
CA GLY A 5 -0.63 0.71 21.45
C GLY A 5 0.79 0.84 21.97
N GLN A 6 1.01 1.67 22.96
CA GLN A 6 2.32 1.86 23.60
C GLN A 6 2.78 0.57 24.30
N GLU A 7 1.91 -0.02 25.12
CA GLU A 7 2.23 -1.24 25.85
C GLU A 7 2.57 -2.41 24.91
N ALA A 8 1.78 -2.59 23.83
CA ALA A 8 2.02 -3.62 22.86
C ALA A 8 3.33 -3.39 22.09
N GLN A 9 3.63 -2.15 21.72
CA GLN A 9 4.86 -1.78 21.03
C GLN A 9 6.08 -1.93 21.94
N ASP A 10 6.01 -1.48 23.18
CA ASP A 10 7.06 -1.62 24.17
C ASP A 10 7.37 -3.10 24.43
N PHE A 11 6.33 -3.95 24.54
CA PHE A 11 6.49 -5.39 24.69
C PHE A 11 7.24 -6.01 23.49
N ILE A 12 6.88 -5.67 22.25
CA ILE A 12 7.56 -6.18 21.04
C ILE A 12 9.01 -5.72 20.99
N HIS A 13 9.28 -4.46 21.36
CA HIS A 13 10.62 -3.89 21.38
C HIS A 13 11.50 -4.53 22.45
N ASP A 14 10.95 -4.77 23.64
CA ASP A 14 11.66 -5.50 24.73
C ASP A 14 11.98 -6.93 24.29
N LEU A 15 11.05 -7.64 23.65
CA LEU A 15 11.26 -9.00 23.14
C LEU A 15 12.34 -9.08 22.06
N ARG A 16 12.50 -8.01 21.26
CA ARG A 16 13.46 -7.95 20.16
C ARG A 16 14.76 -7.22 20.49
N GLY A 17 14.86 -6.62 21.68
CA GLY A 17 16.02 -5.81 22.07
C GLY A 17 16.13 -4.51 21.26
N PHE A 18 15.00 -3.94 20.80
CA PHE A 18 14.97 -2.70 20.06
C PHE A 18 14.80 -1.50 21.01
N GLU A 19 15.30 -0.33 20.61
CA GLU A 19 15.04 0.90 21.34
C GLU A 19 13.53 1.24 21.31
N LYS A 20 13.00 1.69 22.46
CA LYS A 20 11.59 2.12 22.56
C LYS A 20 11.37 3.46 21.88
N PHE A 21 10.20 3.62 21.26
CA PHE A 21 9.81 4.89 20.67
C PHE A 21 9.53 5.95 21.74
N LYS A 22 10.04 7.16 21.53
CA LYS A 22 9.95 8.29 22.48
C LYS A 22 8.84 9.30 22.13
N GLY A 23 7.96 8.97 21.17
CA GLY A 23 6.96 9.90 20.63
C GLY A 23 5.56 9.78 21.22
N TRP A 24 5.32 8.87 22.18
CA TRP A 24 3.99 8.59 22.69
C TRP A 24 3.31 9.77 23.38
N ASP A 25 4.07 10.67 24.02
CA ASP A 25 3.52 11.87 24.66
C ASP A 25 3.12 12.97 23.65
N ASN A 26 3.55 12.85 22.42
CA ASN A 26 3.34 13.83 21.34
C ASN A 26 2.35 13.33 20.26
N GLN A 27 1.44 12.44 20.62
CA GLN A 27 0.45 11.92 19.68
C GLN A 27 -0.53 12.98 19.21
N LEU A 28 -1.05 12.79 18.00
CA LEU A 28 -2.18 13.54 17.49
C LEU A 28 -3.38 13.41 18.44
N ARG A 29 -4.14 14.46 18.59
CA ARG A 29 -5.37 14.47 19.39
C ARG A 29 -6.51 13.84 18.60
N ASN A 30 -7.45 13.21 19.31
CA ASN A 30 -8.64 12.64 18.69
C ASN A 30 -9.48 13.73 18.02
N GLU A 31 -9.75 13.53 16.74
CA GLU A 31 -10.67 14.34 15.95
C GLU A 31 -11.34 13.47 14.87
N PRO A 32 -12.53 13.86 14.36
CA PRO A 32 -13.16 13.13 13.27
C PRO A 32 -12.33 13.26 11.99
N GLY A 33 -12.06 12.13 11.34
CA GLY A 33 -11.35 12.06 10.06
C GLY A 33 -12.31 11.69 8.92
N ILE A 34 -12.31 12.49 7.86
CA ILE A 34 -13.08 12.24 6.64
C ILE A 34 -12.13 12.34 5.45
N VAL A 35 -12.15 11.34 4.60
CA VAL A 35 -11.44 11.34 3.31
C VAL A 35 -12.36 10.77 2.24
N ALA A 36 -12.50 11.51 1.14
CA ALA A 36 -13.08 11.01 -0.09
C ALA A 36 -11.98 10.71 -1.10
N THR A 37 -11.95 9.51 -1.64
CA THR A 37 -10.95 9.09 -2.62
C THR A 37 -11.61 8.66 -3.91
N TRP A 38 -11.09 9.18 -5.02
CA TRP A 38 -11.42 8.73 -6.37
C TRP A 38 -10.14 8.20 -7.03
N GLU A 39 -10.24 7.07 -7.71
CA GLU A 39 -9.12 6.47 -8.44
C GLU A 39 -9.61 5.87 -9.74
N HIS A 40 -8.87 6.12 -10.80
CA HIS A 40 -9.07 5.51 -12.12
C HIS A 40 -7.91 4.59 -12.44
N LYS A 41 -8.22 3.37 -12.87
CA LYS A 41 -7.24 2.36 -13.25
C LYS A 41 -7.48 1.86 -14.67
N GLN A 42 -6.38 1.55 -15.35
CA GLN A 42 -6.38 0.91 -16.66
C GLN A 42 -5.42 -0.28 -16.65
N LYS A 43 -5.80 -1.35 -17.33
CA LYS A 43 -5.02 -2.60 -17.40
C LYS A 43 -4.84 -3.06 -18.84
N TRP A 44 -3.62 -3.43 -19.17
CA TRP A 44 -3.27 -4.09 -20.43
C TRP A 44 -2.64 -5.44 -20.11
N LYS A 45 -3.21 -6.53 -20.62
CA LYS A 45 -2.85 -7.90 -20.27
C LYS A 45 -2.57 -8.74 -21.53
N ARG A 46 -1.52 -9.54 -21.47
CA ARG A 46 -1.16 -10.55 -22.48
C ARG A 46 -0.84 -11.86 -21.78
N ILE A 47 -1.59 -12.91 -22.13
CA ILE A 47 -1.41 -14.26 -21.58
C ILE A 47 -1.36 -15.26 -22.74
N ASN A 48 -0.41 -16.19 -22.69
CA ASN A 48 -0.41 -17.35 -23.54
C ASN A 48 -1.41 -18.38 -22.99
N PRO A 49 -2.44 -18.78 -23.75
CA PRO A 49 -3.49 -19.68 -23.26
C PRO A 49 -2.96 -21.09 -22.90
N GLU A 50 -1.94 -21.58 -23.62
CA GLU A 50 -1.41 -22.93 -23.43
C GLU A 50 -0.54 -23.04 -22.17
N THR A 51 0.38 -22.10 -22.00
CA THR A 51 1.33 -22.10 -20.89
C THR A 51 0.80 -21.37 -19.65
N ARG A 52 -0.27 -20.57 -19.79
CA ARG A 52 -0.79 -19.66 -18.77
C ARG A 52 0.24 -18.61 -18.30
N PHE A 53 1.39 -18.53 -18.95
CA PHE A 53 2.38 -17.50 -18.69
C PHE A 53 1.98 -16.20 -19.37
N GLY A 54 2.21 -15.08 -18.69
CA GLY A 54 1.85 -13.79 -19.24
C GLY A 54 2.47 -12.64 -18.49
N TYR A 55 2.13 -11.46 -18.96
CA TYR A 55 2.47 -10.20 -18.33
C TYR A 55 1.29 -9.23 -18.44
N ASP A 56 1.24 -8.29 -17.54
CA ASP A 56 0.33 -7.15 -17.63
C ASP A 56 0.99 -5.86 -17.12
N ALA A 57 0.35 -4.76 -17.47
CA ALA A 57 0.67 -3.44 -16.98
C ALA A 57 -0.63 -2.76 -16.51
N ILE A 58 -0.58 -2.15 -15.35
CA ILE A 58 -1.70 -1.46 -14.72
C ILE A 58 -1.24 -0.05 -14.41
N THR A 59 -1.96 0.95 -14.91
CA THR A 59 -1.74 2.34 -14.51
C THR A 59 -2.87 2.83 -13.65
N HIS A 60 -2.59 3.81 -12.82
CA HIS A 60 -3.61 4.48 -12.03
C HIS A 60 -3.33 5.98 -11.91
N THR A 61 -4.42 6.73 -11.75
CA THR A 61 -4.41 8.12 -11.34
C THR A 61 -5.51 8.33 -10.32
N GLY A 62 -5.30 9.19 -9.35
CA GLY A 62 -6.27 9.37 -8.28
C GLY A 62 -6.18 10.73 -7.59
N LEU A 63 -7.23 11.01 -6.84
CA LEU A 63 -7.38 12.19 -6.00
C LEU A 63 -7.97 11.77 -4.66
N SER A 64 -7.37 12.19 -3.59
CA SER A 64 -7.91 12.11 -2.24
C SER A 64 -8.14 13.52 -1.69
N LEU A 65 -9.30 13.75 -1.10
CA LEU A 65 -9.70 15.02 -0.48
C LEU A 65 -10.23 14.77 0.92
N GLY A 66 -9.62 15.38 1.92
CA GLY A 66 -10.07 15.23 3.29
C GLY A 66 -9.17 15.92 4.31
N ASN A 67 -9.61 15.92 5.57
CA ASN A 67 -8.84 16.49 6.66
C ASN A 67 -7.73 15.55 7.15
N VAL A 68 -7.79 14.26 6.83
CA VAL A 68 -6.73 13.29 7.15
C VAL A 68 -5.66 13.30 6.06
N SER A 69 -6.08 13.26 4.79
CA SER A 69 -5.18 13.24 3.65
C SER A 69 -5.80 13.96 2.45
N THR A 70 -5.01 14.78 1.79
CA THR A 70 -5.34 15.43 0.51
C THR A 70 -4.14 15.31 -0.40
N HIS A 71 -4.30 14.58 -1.51
CA HIS A 71 -3.23 14.39 -2.48
C HIS A 71 -3.76 14.03 -3.87
N LEU A 72 -2.98 14.31 -4.90
CA LEU A 72 -3.07 13.69 -6.20
C LEU A 72 -2.07 12.54 -6.26
N ASN A 73 -2.40 11.46 -6.95
CA ASN A 73 -1.47 10.38 -7.19
C ASN A 73 -1.55 9.85 -8.62
N ALA A 74 -0.42 9.34 -9.09
CA ALA A 74 -0.31 8.62 -10.34
C ALA A 74 0.75 7.53 -10.20
N GLY A 75 0.54 6.40 -10.87
CA GLY A 75 1.51 5.31 -10.82
C GLY A 75 1.22 4.19 -11.81
N ALA A 76 2.09 3.19 -11.74
CA ALA A 76 1.99 2.00 -12.57
C ALA A 76 2.50 0.77 -11.82
N GLU A 77 1.98 -0.39 -12.19
CA GLU A 77 2.48 -1.71 -11.80
C GLU A 77 2.64 -2.57 -13.05
N VAL A 78 3.74 -3.28 -13.15
CA VAL A 78 3.93 -4.33 -14.15
C VAL A 78 4.05 -5.67 -13.45
N ARG A 79 3.42 -6.70 -14.02
CA ARG A 79 3.45 -8.06 -13.48
C ARG A 79 3.84 -9.06 -14.57
N ILE A 80 4.57 -10.09 -14.18
CA ILE A 80 4.96 -11.20 -15.06
C ILE A 80 4.91 -12.50 -14.29
N GLY A 81 4.34 -13.55 -14.91
CA GLY A 81 4.25 -14.85 -14.26
C GLY A 81 3.21 -15.77 -14.83
N TRP A 82 2.85 -16.77 -14.05
CA TRP A 82 1.87 -17.80 -14.41
C TRP A 82 0.54 -17.52 -13.74
N ALA A 83 -0.53 -17.67 -14.53
CA ALA A 83 -1.91 -17.48 -14.08
C ALA A 83 -2.08 -16.15 -13.33
N LEU A 84 -1.71 -15.06 -14.02
CA LEU A 84 -1.90 -13.71 -13.50
C LEU A 84 -3.36 -13.48 -13.11
N PRO A 85 -3.60 -12.92 -11.92
CA PRO A 85 -4.96 -12.60 -11.49
C PRO A 85 -5.60 -11.56 -12.41
N ASP A 86 -6.92 -11.63 -12.52
CA ASP A 86 -7.70 -10.65 -13.26
C ASP A 86 -8.22 -9.56 -12.32
N ASP A 87 -7.28 -8.78 -11.80
CA ASP A 87 -7.54 -7.67 -10.88
C ASP A 87 -6.74 -6.43 -11.29
N PHE A 88 -6.81 -5.37 -10.50
CA PHE A 88 -6.14 -4.09 -10.73
C PHE A 88 -4.95 -3.84 -9.78
N GLY A 89 -4.11 -4.84 -9.60
CA GLY A 89 -2.81 -4.71 -8.98
C GLY A 89 -2.60 -5.51 -7.71
N THR A 90 -1.34 -5.65 -7.35
CA THR A 90 -0.90 -6.30 -6.12
C THR A 90 -0.80 -5.23 -5.04
N SER A 91 -1.78 -5.15 -4.14
CA SER A 91 -1.79 -4.10 -3.11
C SER A 91 -0.61 -4.25 -2.17
N ALA A 92 0.35 -3.32 -2.22
CA ALA A 92 1.13 -2.99 -1.06
C ALA A 92 0.21 -2.28 -0.04
N ILE A 93 0.49 -2.43 1.26
CA ILE A 93 -0.30 -1.77 2.31
C ILE A 93 -0.19 -0.26 2.10
N ARG A 94 -1.30 0.39 1.78
CA ARG A 94 -1.43 1.85 1.70
C ARG A 94 -2.53 2.29 2.66
N PRO A 95 -2.40 3.43 3.33
CA PRO A 95 -3.51 4.04 4.06
C PRO A 95 -4.69 4.27 3.10
N GLY A 96 -5.86 3.77 3.42
CA GLY A 96 -7.01 3.75 2.51
C GLY A 96 -6.95 2.64 1.46
N GLY A 97 -6.17 1.60 1.74
CA GLY A 97 -5.75 0.51 0.88
C GLY A 97 -6.83 -0.06 -0.01
N GLN A 98 -6.45 -0.28 -1.24
CA GLN A 98 -7.30 -0.86 -2.25
C GLN A 98 -7.23 -2.36 -2.20
N ASN A 99 -8.39 -2.96 -2.14
CA ASN A 99 -8.54 -4.38 -2.34
C ASN A 99 -8.30 -4.70 -3.82
N SER A 100 -7.35 -5.57 -4.10
CA SER A 100 -7.22 -6.18 -5.41
C SER A 100 -8.27 -7.28 -5.56
N THR A 101 -9.53 -6.85 -5.58
CA THR A 101 -10.67 -7.71 -5.88
C THR A 101 -10.58 -8.21 -7.31
N PRO A 102 -10.98 -9.47 -7.58
CA PRO A 102 -11.12 -9.95 -8.95
C PRO A 102 -12.05 -9.06 -9.76
N ASP A 103 -11.62 -8.72 -10.98
CA ASP A 103 -12.39 -7.88 -11.92
C ASP A 103 -13.38 -8.70 -12.74
N SER A 104 -13.17 -10.02 -12.81
CA SER A 104 -14.03 -10.91 -13.59
C SER A 104 -14.18 -12.29 -12.96
N THR A 105 -15.25 -12.99 -13.37
CA THR A 105 -15.46 -14.40 -13.01
C THR A 105 -14.43 -15.36 -13.62
N TRP A 106 -13.60 -14.88 -14.54
CA TRP A 106 -12.50 -15.63 -15.17
C TRP A 106 -11.18 -15.53 -14.40
N ASP A 107 -11.18 -14.85 -13.28
CA ASP A 107 -9.98 -14.79 -12.43
C ASP A 107 -9.56 -16.19 -11.98
N PRO A 108 -8.25 -16.52 -12.00
CA PRO A 108 -7.74 -17.83 -11.59
C PRO A 108 -8.14 -18.28 -10.18
N ARG A 109 -8.54 -17.35 -9.33
CA ARG A 109 -9.04 -17.63 -7.97
C ARG A 109 -10.42 -18.28 -7.97
N PHE A 110 -11.21 -18.08 -9.05
CA PHE A 110 -12.56 -18.64 -9.18
C PHE A 110 -12.64 -19.80 -10.17
N VAL A 111 -11.81 -19.83 -11.21
CA VAL A 111 -11.95 -20.74 -12.35
C VAL A 111 -10.76 -21.69 -12.47
N GLY A 112 -11.05 -22.96 -12.74
CA GLY A 112 -10.10 -24.00 -13.13
C GLY A 112 -9.76 -25.00 -12.04
N GLU A 113 -9.32 -26.18 -12.47
CA GLU A 113 -8.92 -27.29 -11.60
C GLU A 113 -7.66 -26.99 -10.79
N LYS A 114 -6.77 -26.14 -11.31
CA LYS A 114 -5.53 -25.71 -10.64
C LYS A 114 -5.61 -24.22 -10.31
N LYS A 115 -6.20 -23.93 -9.18
CA LYS A 115 -6.35 -22.57 -8.65
C LYS A 115 -5.04 -22.07 -8.03
N TRP A 116 -3.95 -22.03 -8.82
CA TRP A 116 -2.68 -21.48 -8.37
C TRP A 116 -2.12 -20.49 -9.37
N GLY A 117 -1.39 -19.52 -8.88
CA GLY A 117 -0.66 -18.53 -9.69
C GLY A 117 0.59 -18.07 -8.97
N LEU A 118 1.57 -17.65 -9.72
CA LEU A 118 2.83 -17.10 -9.22
C LEU A 118 3.27 -15.97 -10.13
N HIS A 119 3.48 -14.79 -9.59
CA HIS A 119 3.99 -13.68 -10.38
C HIS A 119 4.95 -12.79 -9.58
N ALA A 120 5.90 -12.21 -10.29
CA ALA A 120 6.68 -11.09 -9.84
C ALA A 120 6.01 -9.78 -10.27
N PHE A 121 6.23 -8.72 -9.51
CA PHE A 121 5.73 -7.39 -9.85
C PHE A 121 6.72 -6.30 -9.48
N ALA A 122 6.64 -5.22 -10.22
CA ALA A 122 7.31 -3.96 -9.92
C ALA A 122 6.30 -2.83 -10.02
N SER A 123 6.29 -1.93 -9.05
CA SER A 123 5.39 -0.78 -9.06
C SER A 123 6.09 0.52 -8.72
N PHE A 124 5.51 1.59 -9.21
CA PHE A 124 5.91 2.96 -8.91
C PHE A 124 4.66 3.81 -8.69
N ASP A 125 4.70 4.66 -7.67
CA ASP A 125 3.63 5.62 -7.35
C ASP A 125 4.25 6.96 -6.98
N ILE A 126 3.69 8.04 -7.47
CA ILE A 126 4.06 9.41 -7.10
C ILE A 126 2.83 10.13 -6.55
N ARG A 127 3.01 10.85 -5.47
CA ARG A 127 1.97 11.65 -4.81
C ARG A 127 2.37 13.10 -4.71
N LEU A 128 1.46 13.99 -5.10
CA LEU A 128 1.54 15.41 -4.82
C LEU A 128 0.70 15.67 -3.57
N VAL A 129 1.36 15.87 -2.43
CA VAL A 129 0.75 15.91 -1.10
C VAL A 129 0.40 17.34 -0.71
N GLY A 130 -0.90 17.64 -0.68
CA GLY A 130 -1.44 18.90 -0.15
C GLY A 130 -1.62 18.87 1.36
N ARG A 131 -2.07 17.74 1.92
CA ARG A 131 -2.25 17.53 3.36
C ARG A 131 -1.98 16.10 3.77
N ASP A 132 -1.31 15.95 4.90
CA ASP A 132 -1.16 14.69 5.63
C ASP A 132 -1.23 15.00 7.14
N ILE A 133 -2.27 14.51 7.82
CA ILE A 133 -2.50 14.79 9.25
C ILE A 133 -1.32 14.35 10.13
N PHE A 134 -0.61 13.28 9.72
CA PHE A 134 0.53 12.76 10.48
C PHE A 134 1.76 13.68 10.42
N LEU A 135 1.83 14.54 9.39
CA LEU A 135 2.92 15.49 9.20
C LEU A 135 2.48 16.93 9.51
N ASP A 136 1.28 17.33 9.07
CA ASP A 136 0.73 18.67 9.24
C ASP A 136 0.07 18.89 10.63
N GLY A 137 -0.19 17.79 11.37
CA GLY A 137 -0.90 17.85 12.63
C GLY A 137 -2.43 17.90 12.47
N ASN A 138 -3.12 18.04 13.60
CA ASN A 138 -4.57 18.07 13.69
C ASN A 138 -5.20 19.22 12.89
N SER A 139 -6.42 19.01 12.37
CA SER A 139 -7.18 20.02 11.64
C SER A 139 -7.91 21.00 12.55
N PHE A 140 -8.43 20.49 13.67
CA PHE A 140 -9.33 21.24 14.56
C PHE A 140 -8.73 21.46 15.94
N LYS A 141 -7.50 21.03 16.20
CA LYS A 141 -6.81 21.14 17.47
C LYS A 141 -5.33 21.42 17.25
N ASN A 142 -4.70 22.11 18.19
CA ASN A 142 -3.25 22.31 18.14
C ASN A 142 -2.53 20.98 18.44
N SER A 143 -1.58 20.62 17.60
CA SER A 143 -0.69 19.48 17.77
C SER A 143 0.66 19.74 17.11
N HIS A 144 1.61 18.85 17.30
CA HIS A 144 2.91 18.91 16.63
C HIS A 144 2.76 18.72 15.12
N SER A 145 3.62 19.38 14.36
CA SER A 145 3.72 19.25 12.91
C SER A 145 5.18 19.34 12.47
N VAL A 146 5.43 18.90 11.26
CA VAL A 146 6.73 19.01 10.57
C VAL A 146 6.51 19.61 9.18
N THR A 147 7.57 20.15 8.58
CA THR A 147 7.51 20.63 7.20
C THR A 147 7.55 19.41 6.27
N LYS A 148 6.39 19.09 5.66
CA LYS A 148 6.27 17.96 4.75
C LYS A 148 6.89 18.24 3.39
N GLU A 149 7.30 17.18 2.70
CA GLU A 149 7.63 17.23 1.28
C GLU A 149 6.33 17.20 0.45
N SER A 150 6.28 18.08 -0.56
CA SER A 150 5.11 18.16 -1.44
C SER A 150 5.03 17.02 -2.45
N ILE A 151 6.15 16.36 -2.73
CA ILE A 151 6.23 15.23 -3.67
C ILE A 151 6.85 14.05 -2.94
N VAL A 152 6.09 12.95 -2.89
CA VAL A 152 6.54 11.69 -2.31
C VAL A 152 6.37 10.60 -3.35
N ALA A 153 7.40 9.78 -3.53
CA ALA A 153 7.37 8.66 -4.45
C ALA A 153 7.67 7.35 -3.74
N ASP A 154 6.96 6.30 -4.15
CA ASP A 154 7.15 4.93 -3.73
C ASP A 154 7.55 4.07 -4.93
N ALA A 155 8.55 3.21 -4.77
CA ALA A 155 8.83 2.10 -5.68
C ALA A 155 8.74 0.79 -4.91
N ALA A 156 8.22 -0.26 -5.54
CA ALA A 156 8.16 -1.57 -4.92
C ALA A 156 8.55 -2.68 -5.89
N LEU A 157 9.18 -3.71 -5.36
CA LEU A 157 9.49 -4.95 -6.06
C LEU A 157 8.99 -6.11 -5.20
N GLY A 158 8.32 -7.08 -5.80
CA GLY A 158 7.76 -8.17 -5.02
C GLY A 158 7.37 -9.40 -5.83
N ILE A 159 6.89 -10.37 -5.07
CA ILE A 159 6.34 -11.63 -5.57
C ILE A 159 4.99 -11.89 -4.93
N ALA A 160 4.10 -12.55 -5.65
CA ALA A 160 2.82 -12.97 -5.12
C ALA A 160 2.51 -14.40 -5.54
N TYR A 161 2.06 -15.20 -4.58
CA TYR A 161 1.59 -16.56 -4.76
C TYR A 161 0.10 -16.64 -4.50
N ILE A 162 -0.63 -17.28 -5.41
CA ILE A 162 -2.07 -17.49 -5.33
C ILE A 162 -2.31 -18.99 -5.18
N LEU A 163 -3.17 -19.36 -4.23
CA LEU A 163 -3.65 -20.71 -4.03
C LEU A 163 -5.13 -20.69 -3.65
N GLY A 164 -5.97 -21.22 -4.54
CA GLY A 164 -7.42 -21.10 -4.38
C GLY A 164 -7.85 -19.63 -4.26
N GLY A 165 -8.66 -19.28 -3.30
CA GLY A 165 -9.05 -17.90 -2.98
C GLY A 165 -7.98 -17.09 -2.24
N GLY A 166 -6.91 -17.73 -1.76
CA GLY A 166 -5.85 -17.09 -0.99
C GLY A 166 -4.76 -16.49 -1.87
N ARG A 167 -4.26 -15.32 -1.49
CA ARG A 167 -3.07 -14.71 -2.07
C ARG A 167 -2.13 -14.27 -0.96
N LEU A 168 -0.89 -14.73 -1.02
CA LEU A 168 0.22 -14.28 -0.19
C LEU A 168 1.17 -13.47 -1.06
N SER A 169 1.53 -12.27 -0.64
CA SER A 169 2.49 -11.44 -1.36
C SER A 169 3.53 -10.82 -0.43
N TYR A 170 4.74 -10.73 -0.93
CA TYR A 170 5.84 -10.01 -0.30
C TYR A 170 6.33 -8.92 -1.25
N ALA A 171 6.58 -7.74 -0.71
CA ALA A 171 7.17 -6.63 -1.44
C ALA A 171 8.24 -5.93 -0.60
N GLN A 172 9.32 -5.52 -1.25
CA GLN A 172 10.26 -4.54 -0.74
C GLN A 172 9.86 -3.17 -1.29
N ILE A 173 9.60 -2.22 -0.39
CA ILE A 173 9.14 -0.88 -0.73
C ILE A 173 10.27 0.11 -0.43
N PHE A 174 10.48 1.04 -1.35
CA PHE A 174 11.42 2.15 -1.25
C PHE A 174 10.63 3.44 -1.36
N ARG A 175 10.68 4.26 -0.31
CA ARG A 175 9.96 5.53 -0.22
C ARG A 175 10.93 6.69 -0.12
N THR A 176 10.70 7.75 -0.87
CA THR A 176 11.42 9.02 -0.74
C THR A 176 11.15 9.65 0.62
N LYS A 177 11.85 10.71 0.96
CA LYS A 177 11.58 11.48 2.18
C LYS A 177 10.17 12.05 2.15
N GLU A 178 9.49 12.04 3.29
CA GLU A 178 8.14 12.55 3.47
C GLU A 178 8.12 13.93 4.15
N PHE A 179 9.21 14.28 4.86
CA PHE A 179 9.33 15.58 5.52
C PHE A 179 10.78 16.07 5.59
N SER A 180 10.94 17.39 5.68
CA SER A 180 12.22 18.05 5.89
C SER A 180 12.81 17.65 7.24
N GLY A 181 14.09 17.32 7.28
CA GLY A 181 14.75 16.83 8.49
C GLY A 181 14.70 15.31 8.68
N GLN A 182 13.99 14.57 7.83
CA GLN A 182 14.11 13.12 7.77
C GLN A 182 15.52 12.75 7.26
N GLY A 183 16.28 11.98 8.05
CA GLY A 183 17.69 11.70 7.78
C GLY A 183 17.93 11.01 6.43
N SER A 184 17.11 9.99 6.08
CA SER A 184 17.20 9.23 4.84
C SER A 184 15.82 8.83 4.32
N SER A 185 15.76 8.37 3.06
CA SER A 185 14.61 7.66 2.53
C SER A 185 14.36 6.37 3.32
N HIS A 186 13.11 5.89 3.30
CA HIS A 186 12.74 4.65 3.97
C HIS A 186 12.70 3.47 3.00
N SER A 187 13.11 2.32 3.51
CA SER A 187 12.89 1.05 2.82
C SER A 187 12.38 0.02 3.83
N TYR A 188 11.33 -0.71 3.46
CA TYR A 188 10.71 -1.69 4.34
C TYR A 188 10.09 -2.85 3.57
N GLY A 189 10.04 -4.02 4.22
CA GLY A 189 9.35 -5.19 3.70
C GLY A 189 7.87 -5.17 4.08
N SER A 190 7.00 -5.58 3.17
CA SER A 190 5.57 -5.77 3.38
C SER A 190 5.18 -7.21 3.05
N LEU A 191 4.59 -7.90 4.01
CA LEU A 191 3.98 -9.21 3.81
C LEU A 191 2.47 -9.05 3.93
N SER A 192 1.72 -9.46 2.92
CA SER A 192 0.27 -9.37 2.93
C SER A 192 -0.39 -10.69 2.56
N PHE A 193 -1.50 -10.97 3.21
CA PHE A 193 -2.38 -12.09 2.88
C PHE A 193 -3.77 -11.54 2.59
N SER A 194 -4.38 -11.98 1.50
CA SER A 194 -5.78 -11.68 1.17
C SER A 194 -6.51 -12.95 0.79
N TYR A 195 -7.79 -13.00 1.12
CA TYR A 195 -8.66 -14.12 0.78
C TYR A 195 -9.93 -13.61 0.10
N THR A 196 -10.27 -14.23 -1.02
CA THR A 196 -11.48 -13.95 -1.81
C THR A 196 -12.45 -15.12 -1.65
N PHE A 197 -13.69 -14.85 -1.28
CA PHE A 197 -14.76 -15.82 -1.03
C PHE A 197 -15.99 -15.49 -1.86
#